data_11bb91731d3c0130c90c664adc33ada1
#
_entry.id   11bb91731d3c0130c90c664adc33ada1
#
_cell.length_a   1.000
_cell.length_b   1.000
_cell.length_c   1.000
_cell.angle_alpha   90.00
_cell.angle_beta   90.00
_cell.angle_gamma   90.00
#
_symmetry.space_group_name_H-M   'P 1'
#
loop_
_entity.id
_entity.type
_entity.pdbx_description
1 polymer ?
#
loop_
_entity_poly.entity_id
_entity_poly.type
_entity_poly.pdbx_seq_one_letter_code
_entity_poly.pdbx_strand_id
1 'polypeptide(L)'
;MFVKVRRVFTVLSVLFLLFLFIFPSLYLKGRCTELDELCGQVLFAARSGDSVSAQRTYVVLRTRYEQMRRKAELFLNHGVMDDATVPLHEMDVYLKTGDALALEAAAVRFRLALDCMLAIETGDLRLFL
;
A
#
# COMPACT_ATOMS: atom_id res chain seq x y z
N MET A 1 7.66 -30.18 36.33
CA MET A 1 6.71 -29.07 36.28
C MET A 1 7.30 -27.82 35.61
N PHE A 2 8.46 -27.33 36.05
CA PHE A 2 9.14 -26.17 35.47
C PHE A 2 9.56 -26.33 34.01
N VAL A 3 9.93 -27.55 33.59
CA VAL A 3 10.32 -27.82 32.19
C VAL A 3 9.15 -27.68 31.21
N LYS A 4 7.94 -28.10 31.60
CA LYS A 4 6.74 -27.96 30.78
C LYS A 4 6.32 -26.51 30.64
N VAL A 5 6.32 -25.74 31.72
CA VAL A 5 6.00 -24.31 31.71
C VAL A 5 7.00 -23.55 30.85
N ARG A 6 8.28 -23.84 30.98
CA ARG A 6 9.33 -23.23 30.17
C ARG A 6 9.17 -23.54 28.69
N ARG A 7 8.83 -24.78 28.34
CA ARG A 7 8.56 -25.16 26.93
C ARG A 7 7.36 -24.43 26.36
N VAL A 8 6.26 -24.37 27.12
CA VAL A 8 5.05 -23.65 26.70
C VAL A 8 5.36 -22.17 26.50
N PHE A 9 6.10 -21.57 27.42
CA PHE A 9 6.49 -20.16 27.29
C PHE A 9 7.36 -19.92 26.06
N THR A 10 8.33 -20.82 25.79
CA THR A 10 9.20 -20.72 24.62
C THR A 10 8.39 -20.85 23.32
N VAL A 11 7.47 -21.82 23.24
CA VAL A 11 6.61 -22.01 22.08
C VAL A 11 5.73 -20.78 21.84
N LEU A 12 5.12 -20.24 22.89
CA LEU A 12 4.30 -19.03 22.80
C LEU A 12 5.13 -17.82 22.34
N SER A 13 6.36 -17.68 22.84
CA SER A 13 7.25 -16.61 22.41
C SER A 13 7.63 -16.71 20.95
N VAL A 14 7.94 -17.93 20.47
CA VAL A 14 8.26 -18.18 19.06
C VAL A 14 7.06 -17.87 18.17
N LEU A 15 5.86 -18.34 18.56
CA LEU A 15 4.63 -18.06 17.81
C LEU A 15 4.33 -16.56 17.76
N PHE A 16 4.54 -15.85 18.86
CA PHE A 16 4.36 -14.41 18.92
C PHE A 16 5.33 -13.67 18.00
N LEU A 17 6.61 -14.07 17.98
CA LEU A 17 7.61 -13.50 17.08
C LEU A 17 7.27 -13.76 15.62
N LEU A 18 6.82 -14.98 15.28
CA LEU A 18 6.36 -15.31 13.94
C LEU A 18 5.16 -14.47 13.54
N PHE A 19 4.22 -14.28 14.45
CA PHE A 19 3.05 -13.42 14.23
C PHE A 19 3.47 -11.98 13.95
N LEU A 20 4.37 -11.41 14.76
CA LEU A 20 4.89 -10.05 14.56
C LEU A 20 5.62 -9.90 13.22
N PHE A 21 6.24 -10.97 12.72
CA PHE A 21 6.94 -10.95 11.45
C PHE A 21 5.98 -11.08 10.26
N ILE A 22 4.97 -11.93 10.36
CA ILE A 22 4.04 -12.24 9.25
C ILE A 22 2.91 -11.21 9.15
N PHE A 23 2.40 -10.72 10.27
CA PHE A 23 1.25 -9.82 10.33
C PHE A 23 1.43 -8.53 9.50
N PRO A 24 2.56 -7.78 9.60
CA PRO A 24 2.74 -6.59 8.78
C PRO A 24 2.72 -6.89 7.29
N SER A 25 3.30 -8.01 6.88
CA SER A 25 3.34 -8.43 5.48
C SER A 25 1.94 -8.71 4.93
N LEU A 26 1.12 -9.46 5.66
CA LEU A 26 -0.26 -9.76 5.28
C LEU A 26 -1.13 -8.50 5.27
N TYR A 27 -0.99 -7.64 6.26
CA TYR A 27 -1.71 -6.38 6.34
C TYR A 27 -1.39 -5.50 5.13
N LEU A 28 -0.12 -5.31 4.83
CA LEU A 28 0.32 -4.48 3.73
C LEU A 28 -0.14 -5.03 2.39
N LYS A 29 -0.05 -6.34 2.19
CA LYS A 29 -0.54 -7.00 0.97
C LYS A 29 -2.02 -6.74 0.74
N GLY A 30 -2.85 -6.90 1.77
CA GLY A 30 -4.29 -6.64 1.67
C GLY A 30 -4.60 -5.19 1.35
N ARG A 31 -3.89 -4.25 1.97
CA ARG A 31 -4.08 -2.82 1.73
C ARG A 31 -3.60 -2.40 0.35
N CYS A 32 -2.45 -2.88 -0.09
CA CYS A 32 -1.95 -2.58 -1.44
C CYS A 32 -2.87 -3.12 -2.54
N THR A 33 -3.44 -4.30 -2.36
CA THR A 33 -4.41 -4.87 -3.29
C THR A 33 -5.67 -3.99 -3.39
N GLU A 34 -6.21 -3.54 -2.25
CA GLU A 34 -7.34 -2.62 -2.21
C GLU A 34 -7.04 -1.31 -2.91
N LEU A 35 -5.87 -0.72 -2.65
CA LEU A 35 -5.45 0.53 -3.27
C LEU A 35 -5.25 0.38 -4.78
N ASP A 36 -4.70 -0.74 -5.23
CA ASP A 36 -4.55 -1.04 -6.66
C ASP A 36 -5.91 -1.11 -7.36
N GLU A 37 -6.89 -1.78 -6.77
CA GLU A 37 -8.25 -1.86 -7.29
C GLU A 37 -8.91 -0.47 -7.37
N LEU A 38 -8.79 0.33 -6.31
CA LEU A 38 -9.33 1.69 -6.29
C LEU A 38 -8.68 2.57 -7.35
N CYS A 39 -7.38 2.44 -7.54
CA CYS A 39 -6.65 3.13 -8.60
C CYS A 39 -7.18 2.76 -9.99
N GLY A 40 -7.44 1.47 -10.22
CA GLY A 40 -8.06 1.00 -11.45
C GLY A 40 -9.46 1.56 -11.68
N GLN A 41 -10.26 1.68 -10.63
CA GLN A 41 -11.60 2.29 -10.70
C GLN A 41 -11.53 3.78 -11.03
N VAL A 42 -10.57 4.51 -10.48
CA VAL A 42 -10.35 5.93 -10.83
C VAL A 42 -10.04 6.06 -12.31
N LEU A 43 -9.12 5.25 -12.83
CA LEU A 43 -8.75 5.28 -14.25
C LEU A 43 -9.90 4.91 -15.14
N PHE A 44 -10.68 3.90 -14.79
CA PHE A 44 -11.85 3.48 -15.57
C PHE A 44 -12.88 4.60 -15.65
N ALA A 45 -13.20 5.25 -14.52
CA ALA A 45 -14.15 6.36 -14.49
C ALA A 45 -13.64 7.56 -15.31
N ALA A 46 -12.35 7.87 -15.21
CA ALA A 46 -11.74 8.95 -15.98
C ALA A 46 -11.78 8.68 -17.50
N ARG A 47 -11.49 7.45 -17.92
CA ARG A 47 -11.57 7.03 -19.32
C ARG A 47 -12.99 7.06 -19.86
N SER A 48 -13.97 6.78 -19.02
CA SER A 48 -15.39 6.81 -19.37
C SER A 48 -15.96 8.23 -19.45
N GLY A 49 -15.16 9.24 -19.12
CA GLY A 49 -15.60 10.63 -19.11
C GLY A 49 -16.42 11.02 -17.89
N ASP A 50 -16.52 10.13 -16.88
CA ASP A 50 -17.25 10.38 -15.64
C ASP A 50 -16.31 10.99 -14.59
N SER A 51 -16.10 12.31 -14.70
CA SER A 51 -15.19 13.02 -13.80
C SER A 51 -15.68 13.06 -12.37
N VAL A 52 -16.98 13.03 -12.13
CA VAL A 52 -17.58 13.04 -10.77
C VAL A 52 -17.26 11.72 -10.07
N SER A 53 -17.49 10.58 -10.72
CA SER A 53 -17.15 9.27 -10.20
C SER A 53 -15.65 9.11 -10.00
N ALA A 54 -14.83 9.61 -10.94
CA ALA A 54 -13.38 9.56 -10.84
C ALA A 54 -12.88 10.30 -9.60
N GLN A 55 -13.36 11.51 -9.35
CA GLN A 55 -12.99 12.29 -8.18
C GLN A 55 -13.48 11.66 -6.88
N ARG A 56 -14.70 11.14 -6.88
CA ARG A 56 -15.27 10.46 -5.71
C ARG A 56 -14.46 9.22 -5.34
N THR A 57 -14.13 8.41 -6.31
CA THR A 57 -13.32 7.21 -6.10
C THR A 57 -11.89 7.57 -5.68
N TYR A 58 -11.34 8.64 -6.23
CA TYR A 58 -10.03 9.16 -5.83
C TYR A 58 -9.99 9.57 -4.35
N VAL A 59 -11.03 10.23 -3.85
CA VAL A 59 -11.13 10.60 -2.43
C VAL A 59 -11.09 9.34 -1.55
N VAL A 60 -11.79 8.28 -1.94
CA VAL A 60 -11.74 7.00 -1.23
C VAL A 60 -10.33 6.41 -1.28
N LEU A 61 -9.69 6.40 -2.44
CA LEU A 61 -8.31 5.93 -2.62
C LEU A 61 -7.35 6.68 -1.68
N ARG A 62 -7.40 8.00 -1.68
CA ARG A 62 -6.56 8.84 -0.84
C ARG A 62 -6.78 8.58 0.65
N THR A 63 -8.04 8.49 1.06
CA THR A 63 -8.41 8.22 2.46
C THR A 63 -7.87 6.86 2.91
N ARG A 64 -8.03 5.82 2.10
CA ARG A 64 -7.51 4.48 2.40
C ARG A 64 -5.99 4.46 2.45
N TYR A 65 -5.34 5.16 1.53
CA TYR A 65 -3.89 5.29 1.52
C TYR A 65 -3.37 5.98 2.79
N GLU A 66 -3.98 7.08 3.21
CA GLU A 66 -3.58 7.79 4.43
C GLU A 66 -3.75 6.92 5.68
N GLN A 67 -4.82 6.13 5.74
CA GLN A 67 -5.03 5.18 6.84
C GLN A 67 -3.93 4.12 6.87
N MET A 68 -3.56 3.57 5.72
CA MET A 68 -2.47 2.62 5.60
C MET A 68 -1.14 3.27 5.98
N ARG A 69 -0.88 4.48 5.49
CA ARG A 69 0.36 5.21 5.74
C ARG A 69 0.63 5.38 7.24
N ARG A 70 -0.37 5.78 8.00
CA ARG A 70 -0.23 5.98 9.44
C ARG A 70 0.25 4.72 10.15
N LYS A 71 -0.24 3.55 9.72
CA LYS A 71 0.17 2.26 10.30
C LYS A 71 1.50 1.77 9.73
N ALA A 72 1.71 1.98 8.43
CA ALA A 72 2.92 1.54 7.75
C ALA A 72 4.17 2.31 8.19
N GLU A 73 4.03 3.57 8.62
CA GLU A 73 5.14 4.38 9.15
C GLU A 73 5.81 3.75 10.37
N LEU A 74 5.14 2.83 11.05
CA LEU A 74 5.70 2.11 12.20
C LEU A 74 6.79 1.11 11.78
N PHE A 75 6.78 0.64 10.53
CA PHE A 75 7.70 -0.40 10.06
C PHE A 75 8.30 -0.15 8.67
N LEU A 76 7.86 0.87 7.95
CA LEU A 76 8.42 1.25 6.65
C LEU A 76 9.15 2.58 6.73
N ASN A 77 10.15 2.74 5.87
CA ASN A 77 10.93 3.96 5.73
C ASN A 77 10.07 5.07 5.10
N HIS A 78 10.26 6.32 5.54
CA HIS A 78 9.59 7.50 4.98
C HIS A 78 9.82 7.66 3.48
N GLY A 79 11.03 7.36 2.97
CA GLY A 79 11.33 7.44 1.55
C GLY A 79 10.46 6.54 0.70
N VAL A 80 10.18 5.32 1.17
CA VAL A 80 9.28 4.37 0.50
C VAL A 80 7.85 4.92 0.46
N MET A 81 7.40 5.51 1.57
CA MET A 81 6.08 6.12 1.63
C MET A 81 5.97 7.34 0.72
N ASP A 82 7.01 8.18 0.65
CA ASP A 82 7.03 9.35 -0.21
C ASP A 82 6.97 8.98 -1.69
N ASP A 83 7.61 7.89 -2.10
CA ASP A 83 7.57 7.38 -3.47
C ASP A 83 6.14 7.06 -3.94
N ALA A 84 5.26 6.68 -3.02
CA ALA A 84 3.84 6.46 -3.32
C ALA A 84 3.01 7.73 -3.15
N THR A 85 3.33 8.56 -2.16
CA THR A 85 2.57 9.77 -1.83
C THR A 85 2.62 10.80 -2.95
N VAL A 86 3.79 11.01 -3.55
CA VAL A 86 3.97 12.01 -4.63
C VAL A 86 3.11 11.69 -5.85
N PRO A 87 3.15 10.47 -6.45
CA PRO A 87 2.26 10.15 -7.57
C PRO A 87 0.77 10.24 -7.22
N LEU A 88 0.41 9.88 -5.98
CA LEU A 88 -0.98 9.98 -5.53
C LEU A 88 -1.48 11.43 -5.55
N HIS A 89 -0.67 12.38 -5.08
CA HIS A 89 -0.99 13.80 -5.12
C HIS A 89 -1.02 14.34 -6.55
N GLU A 90 -0.13 13.88 -7.42
CA GLU A 90 -0.14 14.25 -8.83
C GLU A 90 -1.44 13.81 -9.53
N MET A 91 -1.98 12.64 -9.17
CA MET A 91 -3.28 12.19 -9.68
C MET A 91 -4.39 13.18 -9.39
N ASP A 92 -4.42 13.80 -8.21
CA ASP A 92 -5.40 14.82 -7.87
C ASP A 92 -5.35 16.02 -8.81
N VAL A 93 -4.14 16.50 -9.08
CA VAL A 93 -3.92 17.62 -10.02
C VAL A 93 -4.42 17.25 -11.43
N TYR A 94 -4.07 16.06 -11.91
CA TYR A 94 -4.44 15.63 -13.27
C TYR A 94 -5.93 15.34 -13.42
N LEU A 95 -6.60 14.90 -12.36
CA LEU A 95 -8.05 14.77 -12.34
C LEU A 95 -8.73 16.14 -12.49
N LYS A 96 -8.20 17.15 -11.81
CA LYS A 96 -8.74 18.52 -11.88
C LYS A 96 -8.48 19.20 -13.21
N THR A 97 -7.33 18.93 -13.82
CA THR A 97 -6.95 19.52 -15.11
C THR A 97 -7.50 18.74 -16.31
N GLY A 98 -7.99 17.52 -16.11
CA GLY A 98 -8.51 16.66 -17.17
C GLY A 98 -7.45 16.04 -18.06
N ASP A 99 -6.19 15.98 -17.63
CA ASP A 99 -5.09 15.37 -18.38
C ASP A 99 -5.06 13.86 -18.16
N ALA A 100 -5.72 13.12 -19.05
CA ALA A 100 -5.88 11.67 -18.94
C ALA A 100 -4.55 10.91 -19.08
N LEU A 101 -3.65 11.34 -19.94
CA LEU A 101 -2.34 10.69 -20.13
C LEU A 101 -1.46 10.87 -18.90
N ALA A 102 -1.40 12.07 -18.37
CA ALA A 102 -0.64 12.35 -17.14
C ALA A 102 -1.21 11.61 -15.95
N LEU A 103 -2.55 11.50 -15.86
CA LEU A 103 -3.22 10.73 -14.82
C LEU A 103 -2.81 9.25 -14.89
N GLU A 104 -2.81 8.65 -16.06
CA GLU A 104 -2.39 7.25 -16.25
C GLU A 104 -0.92 7.06 -15.84
N ALA A 105 -0.04 7.98 -16.23
CA ALA A 105 1.37 7.90 -15.87
C ALA A 105 1.56 8.00 -14.35
N ALA A 106 0.86 8.89 -13.68
CA ALA A 106 0.91 9.02 -12.22
C ALA A 106 0.36 7.76 -11.54
N ALA A 107 -0.72 7.19 -12.06
CA ALA A 107 -1.30 5.95 -11.54
C ALA A 107 -0.34 4.77 -11.67
N VAL A 108 0.38 4.64 -12.78
CA VAL A 108 1.42 3.61 -12.97
C VAL A 108 2.53 3.78 -11.94
N ARG A 109 3.02 4.99 -11.73
CA ARG A 109 4.06 5.26 -10.72
C ARG A 109 3.58 4.94 -9.31
N PHE A 110 2.34 5.26 -8.99
CA PHE A 110 1.73 4.92 -7.70
C PHE A 110 1.65 3.41 -7.49
N ARG A 111 1.18 2.66 -8.49
CA ARG A 111 1.11 1.20 -8.44
C ARG A 111 2.48 0.55 -8.31
N LEU A 112 3.47 1.05 -9.03
CA LEU A 112 4.85 0.58 -8.91
C LEU A 112 5.40 0.81 -7.51
N ALA A 113 5.11 1.96 -6.90
CA ALA A 113 5.51 2.25 -5.53
C ALA A 113 4.86 1.29 -4.54
N LEU A 114 3.58 0.93 -4.74
CA LEU A 114 2.91 -0.09 -3.92
C LEU A 114 3.58 -1.46 -4.06
N ASP A 115 3.92 -1.86 -5.27
CA ASP A 115 4.62 -3.13 -5.53
C ASP A 115 6.00 -3.15 -4.86
N CYS A 116 6.73 -2.03 -4.89
CA CYS A 116 8.01 -1.89 -4.20
C CYS A 116 7.86 -2.01 -2.69
N MET A 117 6.82 -1.43 -2.10
CA MET A 117 6.54 -1.59 -0.67
C MET A 117 6.34 -3.05 -0.30
N LEU A 118 5.55 -3.78 -1.08
CA LEU A 118 5.30 -5.20 -0.86
C LEU A 118 6.58 -6.02 -0.97
N ALA A 119 7.40 -5.75 -1.97
CA ALA A 119 8.64 -6.46 -2.19
C ALA A 119 9.64 -6.24 -1.05
N ILE A 120 9.75 -5.02 -0.53
CA ILE A 120 10.62 -4.70 0.62
C ILE A 120 10.11 -5.41 1.87
N GLU A 121 8.81 -5.35 2.14
CA GLU A 121 8.22 -5.94 3.34
C GLU A 121 8.27 -7.48 3.31
N THR A 122 8.06 -8.10 2.16
CA THR A 122 8.14 -9.56 2.02
C THR A 122 9.58 -10.07 1.95
N GLY A 123 10.57 -9.18 1.93
CA GLY A 123 11.97 -9.56 1.87
C GLY A 123 12.36 -10.17 0.52
N ASP A 124 11.74 -9.72 -0.56
CA ASP A 124 12.05 -10.20 -1.90
C ASP A 124 13.46 -9.72 -2.31
N LEU A 125 14.43 -10.63 -2.16
CA LEU A 125 15.83 -10.37 -2.46
C LEU A 125 16.08 -10.08 -3.94
N ARG A 126 15.14 -10.38 -4.81
CA ARG A 126 15.29 -10.12 -6.26
C ARG A 126 15.42 -8.63 -6.57
N LEU A 127 14.87 -7.77 -5.74
CA LEU A 127 15.02 -6.32 -5.89
C LEU A 127 16.43 -5.81 -5.55
N PHE A 128 17.19 -6.58 -4.77
CA PHE A 128 18.54 -6.22 -4.33
C PHE A 128 19.63 -6.92 -5.14
N LEU A 129 19.26 -7.83 -6.01
CA LEU A 129 20.12 -8.55 -6.90
C LEU A 129 19.89 -8.12 -8.35
#